data_07d92f285bd25f04029cbf1c3543292f
#
_entry.id   07d92f285bd25f04029cbf1c3543292f
#
_cell.length_a   1.000
_cell.length_b   1.000
_cell.length_c   1.000
_cell.angle_alpha   90.00
_cell.angle_beta   90.00
_cell.angle_gamma   90.00
#
_symmetry.space_group_name_H-M   'P 1'
#
loop_
_entity.id
_entity.type
_entity.pdbx_description
1 polymer ?
#
loop_
_entity_poly.entity_id
_entity_poly.type
_entity_poly.pdbx_seq_one_letter_code
_entity_poly.pdbx_strand_id
1 'polypeptide(L)'
;LKANNFKKNNKRSMIKKSVTAVMVLNMMYMSALPVVGNFDSSVATFAAGAATEATNITGTGSINPPSLALRSAILIEPSTGQVLLSMNPDEPLPPASMTKMMTEYIVAEQVKQGKLKWTDKVTVNENASKSIGSRIFLAQGDQHTVEELYIAMAVGSANDATVALAERVSGTEQDFVKLMNETAQKMGMKNTYFINSTGLDRKDMPAGFQPDTDRETVMTARDAATLAGYIIKDHPDYTRFTTIQSYKFRPTDKAPIINYNWMLEANKNITNFRKFAYPGLDGMKTGHTANAGNCFTGTAERNGMRLISVVMGADSDAHRFTETAKVLNYGFDNFEVKQVVAPKTVVKGVENVPVTKGTETEVPIVTKDAVSFIVPKGASNPKVTFTTNITPASSLVAPLKQGAKVGTITYTYKTDGVDKGQTKTVDLVTTTAVEEGGWFRMLFRAIGDFFGDLFQGIKNLF
;
A
#
# COMPACT_ATOMS: atom_id res chain seq x y z
N LEU A 1 -5.90 27.90 65.75
CA LEU A 1 -7.22 28.05 66.36
C LEU A 1 -8.31 27.52 65.44
N LYS A 2 -8.95 26.38 65.92
CA LYS A 2 -10.33 25.91 65.73
C LYS A 2 -10.84 25.78 64.27
N ALA A 3 -11.04 24.57 63.66
CA ALA A 3 -11.98 23.50 64.05
C ALA A 3 -13.46 23.91 64.05
N ASN A 4 -14.23 23.25 63.19
CA ASN A 4 -15.51 22.55 63.38
C ASN A 4 -16.25 22.46 62.02
N ASN A 5 -16.47 21.27 61.44
CA ASN A 5 -17.48 20.24 61.76
C ASN A 5 -18.92 20.72 61.77
N PHE A 6 -19.75 20.11 60.88
CA PHE A 6 -21.05 19.46 61.12
C PHE A 6 -21.64 19.08 59.76
N LYS A 7 -21.75 17.86 59.35
CA LYS A 7 -22.66 16.73 59.67
C LYS A 7 -24.13 16.93 59.29
N LYS A 8 -24.57 15.94 58.48
CA LYS A 8 -25.87 15.20 58.50
C LYS A 8 -27.08 15.86 57.86
N ASN A 9 -27.94 15.22 57.15
CA ASN A 9 -28.59 13.90 57.08
C ASN A 9 -29.60 13.88 55.92
N ASN A 10 -29.68 12.84 55.14
CA ASN A 10 -30.72 11.79 55.14
C ASN A 10 -32.13 12.15 54.68
N LYS A 11 -32.68 11.55 53.63
CA LYS A 11 -33.60 10.41 53.63
C LYS A 11 -34.42 10.32 52.30
N ARG A 12 -34.32 9.15 51.70
CA ARG A 12 -35.39 8.28 51.20
C ARG A 12 -36.52 8.83 50.31
N SER A 13 -36.66 8.25 49.09
CA SER A 13 -37.83 7.35 48.89
C SER A 13 -37.66 6.53 47.62
N MET A 14 -37.84 5.23 47.73
CA MET A 14 -37.98 4.21 46.70
C MET A 14 -39.27 4.38 45.93
N ILE A 15 -39.26 4.09 44.61
CA ILE A 15 -40.34 3.32 43.97
C ILE A 15 -39.69 2.40 42.93
N LYS A 16 -39.89 1.11 43.18
CA LYS A 16 -39.61 -0.01 42.27
C LYS A 16 -40.59 0.00 41.09
N LYS A 17 -40.12 -0.27 39.89
CA LYS A 17 -40.87 -1.11 38.93
C LYS A 17 -39.89 -1.90 38.08
N SER A 18 -39.95 -3.20 38.27
CA SER A 18 -39.32 -4.27 37.52
C SER A 18 -39.88 -4.30 36.09
N VAL A 19 -39.00 -4.39 35.08
CA VAL A 19 -39.34 -5.03 33.80
C VAL A 19 -38.22 -6.00 33.49
N THR A 20 -38.58 -7.26 33.58
CA THR A 20 -37.78 -8.44 33.25
C THR A 20 -37.61 -8.47 31.72
N ALA A 21 -36.40 -8.31 31.21
CA ALA A 21 -36.05 -8.65 29.84
C ALA A 21 -35.21 -9.91 29.88
N VAL A 22 -35.76 -10.98 29.33
CA VAL A 22 -35.15 -12.31 29.16
C VAL A 22 -34.04 -12.15 28.12
N MET A 23 -32.79 -12.29 28.55
CA MET A 23 -31.66 -12.53 27.66
C MET A 23 -31.61 -14.02 27.34
N VAL A 24 -31.94 -14.38 26.10
CA VAL A 24 -31.65 -15.71 25.56
C VAL A 24 -30.17 -15.73 25.16
N LEU A 25 -29.40 -16.42 25.98
CA LEU A 25 -27.98 -16.70 25.73
C LEU A 25 -27.88 -17.86 24.75
N ASN A 26 -27.66 -17.59 23.49
CA ASN A 26 -27.30 -18.61 22.51
C ASN A 26 -25.77 -18.79 22.54
N MET A 27 -25.29 -19.70 23.35
CA MET A 27 -23.93 -20.25 23.25
C MET A 27 -23.88 -21.19 22.06
N MET A 28 -23.40 -20.72 20.93
CA MET A 28 -22.84 -21.61 19.90
C MET A 28 -21.38 -21.89 20.27
N TYR A 29 -21.17 -23.10 20.78
CA TYR A 29 -19.85 -23.73 20.83
C TYR A 29 -19.35 -23.92 19.39
N MET A 30 -18.51 -23.03 18.93
CA MET A 30 -17.63 -23.33 17.80
C MET A 30 -16.34 -23.87 18.38
N SER A 31 -16.17 -25.18 18.31
CA SER A 31 -14.92 -25.88 18.55
C SER A 31 -13.88 -25.38 17.56
N ALA A 32 -13.01 -24.44 18.00
CA ALA A 32 -11.80 -24.11 17.31
C ALA A 32 -10.84 -25.28 17.47
N LEU A 33 -10.70 -26.10 16.45
CA LEU A 33 -9.55 -26.98 16.30
C LEU A 33 -8.34 -26.10 16.03
N PRO A 34 -7.26 -26.20 16.84
CA PRO A 34 -5.99 -25.57 16.45
C PRO A 34 -5.46 -26.33 15.23
N VAL A 35 -5.47 -25.72 14.06
CA VAL A 35 -4.61 -26.16 12.97
C VAL A 35 -3.18 -25.82 13.41
N VAL A 36 -2.57 -26.74 14.14
CA VAL A 36 -1.13 -26.79 14.30
C VAL A 36 -0.58 -27.27 12.97
N GLY A 37 -0.36 -26.36 12.05
CA GLY A 37 0.51 -26.63 10.92
C GLY A 37 1.92 -26.82 11.50
N ASN A 38 2.40 -28.06 11.52
CA ASN A 38 3.81 -28.36 11.68
C ASN A 38 4.55 -27.66 10.54
N PHE A 39 5.03 -26.45 10.80
CA PHE A 39 6.10 -25.89 9.99
C PHE A 39 7.35 -26.67 10.34
N ASP A 40 7.70 -27.57 9.43
CA ASP A 40 8.94 -28.31 9.49
C ASP A 40 10.09 -27.30 9.57
N SER A 41 10.78 -27.27 10.70
CA SER A 41 11.93 -26.40 10.98
C SER A 41 13.19 -26.91 10.26
N SER A 42 13.05 -27.49 9.07
CA SER A 42 14.17 -27.73 8.21
C SER A 42 14.69 -26.36 7.74
N VAL A 43 15.84 -25.96 8.26
CA VAL A 43 16.68 -24.89 7.73
C VAL A 43 16.96 -25.26 6.27
N ALA A 44 16.10 -24.81 5.35
CA ALA A 44 16.37 -24.88 3.95
C ALA A 44 17.53 -23.90 3.69
N THR A 45 18.75 -24.43 3.68
CA THR A 45 19.89 -23.78 3.05
C THR A 45 19.51 -23.60 1.58
N PHE A 46 19.01 -22.43 1.24
CA PHE A 46 18.76 -22.05 -0.14
C PHE A 46 20.12 -21.87 -0.82
N ALA A 47 20.69 -22.98 -1.30
CA ALA A 47 21.81 -22.90 -2.21
C ALA A 47 21.38 -21.99 -3.37
N ALA A 48 22.26 -21.08 -3.79
CA ALA A 48 22.08 -20.31 -5.02
C ALA A 48 21.99 -21.32 -6.18
N GLY A 49 20.78 -21.86 -6.38
CA GLY A 49 20.49 -22.76 -7.47
C GLY A 49 20.55 -21.97 -8.77
N ALA A 50 21.25 -22.51 -9.76
CA ALA A 50 21.18 -22.00 -11.13
C ALA A 50 19.71 -21.75 -11.49
N ALA A 51 19.42 -20.55 -12.00
CA ALA A 51 18.08 -20.19 -12.43
C ALA A 51 17.62 -21.20 -13.50
N THR A 52 16.80 -22.14 -13.09
CA THR A 52 16.12 -23.07 -14.00
C THR A 52 15.02 -22.27 -14.73
N GLU A 53 14.91 -22.45 -16.05
CA GLU A 53 13.79 -21.89 -16.80
C GLU A 53 12.49 -22.35 -16.12
N ALA A 54 11.75 -21.39 -15.55
CA ALA A 54 10.51 -21.72 -14.86
C ALA A 54 9.41 -21.97 -15.87
N THR A 55 8.82 -23.15 -15.82
CA THR A 55 7.74 -23.58 -16.72
C THR A 55 6.38 -22.96 -16.41
N ASN A 56 6.25 -22.18 -15.31
CA ASN A 56 4.96 -21.67 -14.82
C ASN A 56 4.87 -20.14 -14.86
N ILE A 57 5.22 -19.53 -16.02
CA ILE A 57 4.98 -18.08 -16.21
C ILE A 57 3.56 -17.91 -16.73
N THR A 58 2.76 -17.10 -16.04
CA THR A 58 1.43 -16.73 -16.47
C THR A 58 1.38 -15.25 -16.85
N GLY A 59 0.82 -14.97 -18.02
CA GLY A 59 0.51 -13.63 -18.50
C GLY A 59 -1.00 -13.37 -18.47
N THR A 60 -1.39 -12.11 -18.56
CA THR A 60 -2.80 -11.72 -18.65
C THR A 60 -3.32 -11.88 -20.07
N GLY A 61 -4.38 -12.65 -20.22
CA GLY A 61 -5.00 -12.90 -21.53
C GLY A 61 -4.20 -13.90 -22.40
N SER A 62 -4.36 -13.81 -23.72
CA SER A 62 -3.68 -14.66 -24.71
C SER A 62 -2.27 -14.17 -25.09
N ILE A 63 -1.69 -13.23 -24.34
CA ILE A 63 -0.37 -12.66 -24.61
C ILE A 63 0.72 -13.55 -23.99
N ASN A 64 1.62 -14.06 -24.83
CA ASN A 64 2.70 -14.92 -24.37
C ASN A 64 3.71 -14.15 -23.51
N PRO A 65 3.96 -14.59 -22.26
CA PRO A 65 4.97 -13.98 -21.40
C PRO A 65 6.39 -14.27 -21.94
N PRO A 66 7.38 -13.42 -21.62
CA PRO A 66 8.77 -13.67 -21.94
C PRO A 66 9.33 -14.83 -21.13
N SER A 67 10.32 -15.54 -21.65
CA SER A 67 11.14 -16.46 -20.86
C SER A 67 12.00 -15.68 -19.87
N LEU A 68 11.94 -16.06 -18.58
CA LEU A 68 12.65 -15.41 -17.47
C LEU A 68 13.57 -16.42 -16.77
N ALA A 69 14.81 -16.02 -16.55
CA ALA A 69 15.80 -16.79 -15.79
C ALA A 69 15.87 -16.29 -14.34
N LEU A 70 14.81 -16.56 -13.57
CA LEU A 70 14.58 -16.08 -12.21
C LEU A 70 13.97 -17.18 -11.34
N ARG A 71 13.97 -16.99 -10.02
CA ARG A 71 13.19 -17.83 -9.10
C ARG A 71 11.75 -17.36 -8.99
N SER A 72 11.54 -16.06 -8.91
CA SER A 72 10.21 -15.46 -8.78
C SER A 72 10.16 -14.10 -9.46
N ALA A 73 9.01 -13.77 -10.06
CA ALA A 73 8.74 -12.47 -10.63
C ALA A 73 7.26 -12.11 -10.57
N ILE A 74 6.97 -10.82 -10.54
CA ILE A 74 5.62 -10.28 -10.70
C ILE A 74 5.67 -8.90 -11.38
N LEU A 75 4.64 -8.62 -12.18
CA LEU A 75 4.36 -7.30 -12.75
C LEU A 75 2.94 -6.91 -12.38
N ILE A 76 2.78 -5.78 -11.72
CA ILE A 76 1.47 -5.25 -11.34
C ILE A 76 1.27 -3.81 -11.79
N GLU A 77 0.02 -3.44 -11.99
CA GLU A 77 -0.44 -2.05 -12.05
C GLU A 77 -0.96 -1.66 -10.66
N PRO A 78 -0.31 -0.70 -9.95
CA PRO A 78 -0.56 -0.48 -8.52
C PRO A 78 -1.91 0.17 -8.20
N SER A 79 -2.53 0.91 -9.15
CA SER A 79 -3.78 1.63 -8.85
C SER A 79 -5.01 0.71 -8.82
N THR A 80 -4.96 -0.40 -9.53
CA THR A 80 -6.02 -1.43 -9.58
C THR A 80 -5.60 -2.72 -8.89
N GLY A 81 -4.29 -2.90 -8.64
CA GLY A 81 -3.72 -4.15 -8.14
C GLY A 81 -3.70 -5.27 -9.17
N GLN A 82 -3.91 -4.96 -10.47
CA GLN A 82 -3.93 -5.99 -11.50
C GLN A 82 -2.54 -6.58 -11.72
N VAL A 83 -2.48 -7.91 -11.67
CA VAL A 83 -1.29 -8.69 -12.04
C VAL A 83 -1.29 -8.87 -13.55
N LEU A 84 -0.26 -8.39 -14.25
CA LEU A 84 -0.09 -8.52 -15.69
C LEU A 84 0.77 -9.72 -16.04
N LEU A 85 1.77 -10.04 -15.22
CA LEU A 85 2.65 -11.19 -15.36
C LEU A 85 3.01 -11.71 -13.97
N SER A 86 3.09 -13.02 -13.81
CA SER A 86 3.58 -13.65 -12.59
C SER A 86 4.30 -14.96 -12.87
N MET A 87 5.33 -15.22 -12.05
CA MET A 87 6.12 -16.43 -12.02
C MET A 87 6.46 -16.72 -10.56
N ASN A 88 5.93 -17.80 -10.01
CA ASN A 88 6.09 -18.19 -8.60
C ASN A 88 5.92 -16.99 -7.62
N PRO A 89 4.88 -16.12 -7.78
CA PRO A 89 4.82 -14.83 -7.10
C PRO A 89 4.63 -14.93 -5.59
N ASP A 90 4.20 -16.09 -5.10
CA ASP A 90 3.90 -16.36 -3.69
C ASP A 90 4.95 -17.26 -3.01
N GLU A 91 6.06 -17.57 -3.69
CA GLU A 91 7.21 -18.27 -3.12
C GLU A 91 7.93 -17.36 -2.11
N PRO A 92 8.02 -17.76 -0.81
CA PRO A 92 8.75 -16.99 0.19
C PRO A 92 10.25 -17.16 -0.04
N LEU A 93 10.91 -16.06 -0.40
CA LEU A 93 12.33 -16.01 -0.72
C LEU A 93 13.04 -14.96 0.14
N PRO A 94 14.36 -15.12 0.40
CA PRO A 94 15.14 -14.07 1.03
C PRO A 94 15.14 -12.80 0.14
N PRO A 95 14.65 -11.65 0.65
CA PRO A 95 14.59 -10.40 -0.13
C PRO A 95 15.91 -9.62 -0.11
N ALA A 96 16.85 -10.00 0.75
CA ALA A 96 18.04 -9.21 1.05
C ALA A 96 17.64 -7.73 1.35
N SER A 97 18.41 -6.76 0.84
CA SER A 97 18.16 -5.34 1.09
C SER A 97 16.86 -4.77 0.53
N MET A 98 16.02 -5.55 -0.17
CA MET A 98 14.63 -5.11 -0.45
C MET A 98 13.80 -5.00 0.85
N THR A 99 14.23 -5.66 1.94
CA THR A 99 13.71 -5.47 3.31
C THR A 99 13.66 -3.99 3.71
N LYS A 100 14.64 -3.19 3.27
CA LYS A 100 14.72 -1.77 3.60
C LYS A 100 13.54 -0.94 3.09
N MET A 101 12.81 -1.42 2.09
CA MET A 101 11.57 -0.77 1.66
C MET A 101 10.55 -0.67 2.80
N MET A 102 10.49 -1.67 3.70
CA MET A 102 9.64 -1.60 4.89
C MET A 102 10.18 -0.59 5.90
N THR A 103 11.49 -0.52 6.08
CA THR A 103 12.13 0.50 6.94
C THR A 103 11.90 1.91 6.38
N GLU A 104 12.06 2.08 5.06
CA GLU A 104 11.77 3.34 4.35
C GLU A 104 10.32 3.77 4.55
N TYR A 105 9.37 2.85 4.36
CA TYR A 105 7.95 3.13 4.56
C TYR A 105 7.64 3.57 6.00
N ILE A 106 8.12 2.83 7.00
CA ILE A 106 7.84 3.13 8.42
C ILE A 106 8.44 4.49 8.81
N VAL A 107 9.69 4.76 8.44
CA VAL A 107 10.33 6.05 8.75
C VAL A 107 9.58 7.21 8.10
N ALA A 108 9.19 7.07 6.82
CA ALA A 108 8.39 8.08 6.12
C ALA A 108 7.01 8.29 6.77
N GLU A 109 6.35 7.20 7.25
CA GLU A 109 5.10 7.31 8.00
C GLU A 109 5.28 8.03 9.35
N GLN A 110 6.38 7.81 10.08
CA GLN A 110 6.67 8.55 11.30
C GLN A 110 6.85 10.05 11.02
N VAL A 111 7.48 10.41 9.91
CA VAL A 111 7.61 11.81 9.49
C VAL A 111 6.27 12.40 9.08
N LYS A 112 5.49 11.70 8.26
CA LYS A 112 4.15 12.12 7.82
C LYS A 112 3.19 12.35 8.99
N GLN A 113 3.30 11.52 10.04
CA GLN A 113 2.51 11.64 11.28
C GLN A 113 3.05 12.71 12.24
N GLY A 114 4.14 13.40 11.91
CA GLY A 114 4.76 14.43 12.75
C GLY A 114 5.46 13.91 14.01
N LYS A 115 5.64 12.60 14.13
CA LYS A 115 6.36 11.96 15.25
C LYS A 115 7.86 12.05 15.10
N LEU A 116 8.34 12.27 13.87
CA LEU A 116 9.72 12.44 13.49
C LEU A 116 9.80 13.58 12.48
N LYS A 117 10.94 14.30 12.45
CA LYS A 117 11.22 15.31 11.42
C LYS A 117 12.47 14.89 10.64
N TRP A 118 12.52 15.23 9.36
CA TRP A 118 13.70 15.00 8.53
C TRP A 118 14.96 15.63 9.11
N THR A 119 14.83 16.75 9.85
CA THR A 119 15.92 17.49 10.49
C THR A 119 16.30 16.99 11.87
N ASP A 120 15.55 16.04 12.46
CA ASP A 120 15.87 15.50 13.78
C ASP A 120 17.21 14.78 13.75
N LYS A 121 18.00 14.94 14.82
CA LYS A 121 19.28 14.24 14.97
C LYS A 121 19.06 12.83 15.51
N VAL A 122 19.77 11.90 14.92
CA VAL A 122 19.86 10.49 15.31
C VAL A 122 21.26 10.26 15.83
N THR A 123 21.37 9.75 17.04
CA THR A 123 22.65 9.29 17.61
C THR A 123 22.85 7.82 17.25
N VAL A 124 24.00 7.50 16.69
CA VAL A 124 24.36 6.15 16.28
C VAL A 124 24.70 5.30 17.51
N ASN A 125 23.98 4.22 17.73
CA ASN A 125 24.26 3.27 18.82
C ASN A 125 25.21 2.15 18.38
N GLU A 126 25.58 1.29 19.31
CA GLU A 126 26.54 0.21 19.13
C GLU A 126 26.12 -0.76 18.00
N ASN A 127 24.85 -1.20 17.97
CA ASN A 127 24.36 -2.12 16.95
C ASN A 127 24.54 -1.53 15.52
N ALA A 128 24.08 -0.30 15.32
CA ALA A 128 24.25 0.40 14.05
C ALA A 128 25.71 0.48 13.63
N SER A 129 26.61 0.88 14.54
CA SER A 129 28.03 1.02 14.24
C SER A 129 28.75 -0.30 13.93
N LYS A 130 28.23 -1.43 14.43
CA LYS A 130 28.75 -2.79 14.18
C LYS A 130 28.16 -3.44 12.93
N SER A 131 27.19 -2.83 12.28
CA SER A 131 26.58 -3.38 11.06
C SER A 131 27.62 -3.63 9.98
N ILE A 132 27.45 -4.74 9.24
CA ILE A 132 28.34 -5.14 8.15
C ILE A 132 27.65 -5.01 6.77
N GLY A 133 28.36 -5.35 5.71
CA GLY A 133 27.87 -5.25 4.34
C GLY A 133 27.91 -3.81 3.80
N SER A 134 26.89 -3.40 3.02
CA SER A 134 26.78 -2.01 2.55
C SER A 134 26.63 -1.07 3.73
N ARG A 135 27.52 -0.10 3.85
CA ARG A 135 27.55 0.85 4.98
C ARG A 135 28.27 2.13 4.64
N ILE A 136 28.04 3.16 5.43
CA ILE A 136 28.73 4.46 5.34
C ILE A 136 29.70 4.68 6.48
N PHE A 137 30.01 3.63 7.24
CA PHE A 137 30.97 3.59 8.34
C PHE A 137 30.66 4.59 9.44
N LEU A 138 29.44 4.49 9.98
CA LEU A 138 29.03 5.27 11.15
C LEU A 138 29.76 4.78 12.40
N ALA A 139 30.33 5.71 13.18
CA ALA A 139 30.88 5.41 14.48
C ALA A 139 29.81 5.56 15.58
N GLN A 140 29.94 4.79 16.66
CA GLN A 140 29.08 4.95 17.83
C GLN A 140 29.22 6.37 18.38
N GLY A 141 28.09 7.04 18.63
CA GLY A 141 28.03 8.43 19.09
C GLY A 141 27.97 9.46 17.96
N ASP A 142 28.18 9.08 16.68
CA ASP A 142 27.97 9.98 15.55
C ASP A 142 26.51 10.50 15.57
N GLN A 143 26.34 11.73 15.07
CA GLN A 143 25.02 12.37 14.97
C GLN A 143 24.75 12.83 13.54
N HIS A 144 23.70 12.31 12.95
CA HIS A 144 23.23 12.65 11.60
C HIS A 144 21.73 12.94 11.61
N THR A 145 21.26 13.68 10.63
CA THR A 145 19.81 13.88 10.48
C THR A 145 19.12 12.63 9.98
N VAL A 146 17.82 12.51 10.27
CA VAL A 146 16.96 11.46 9.70
C VAL A 146 17.06 11.43 8.17
N GLU A 147 17.07 12.62 7.53
CA GLU A 147 17.16 12.75 6.07
C GLU A 147 18.51 12.23 5.52
N GLU A 148 19.62 12.60 6.13
CA GLU A 148 20.96 12.13 5.73
C GLU A 148 21.04 10.58 5.79
N LEU A 149 20.56 9.99 6.89
CA LEU A 149 20.54 8.54 7.06
C LEU A 149 19.57 7.86 6.10
N TYR A 150 18.39 8.47 5.85
CA TYR A 150 17.42 7.95 4.91
C TYR A 150 17.97 7.94 3.48
N ILE A 151 18.65 9.01 3.05
CA ILE A 151 19.32 9.05 1.74
C ILE A 151 20.40 7.97 1.67
N ALA A 152 21.22 7.80 2.71
CA ALA A 152 22.26 6.77 2.73
C ALA A 152 21.66 5.34 2.63
N MET A 153 20.52 5.10 3.26
CA MET A 153 19.76 3.84 3.18
C MET A 153 19.19 3.61 1.77
N ALA A 154 18.51 4.61 1.21
CA ALA A 154 17.85 4.50 -0.09
C ALA A 154 18.84 4.38 -1.25
N VAL A 155 19.89 5.22 -1.26
CA VAL A 155 20.89 5.30 -2.33
C VAL A 155 21.96 4.22 -2.21
N GLY A 156 22.61 4.17 -1.05
CA GLY A 156 23.74 3.28 -0.78
C GLY A 156 23.38 1.98 -0.11
N SER A 157 22.10 1.76 0.16
CA SER A 157 21.65 0.56 0.89
C SER A 157 22.36 0.37 2.24
N ALA A 158 22.76 1.48 2.89
CA ALA A 158 23.60 1.49 4.07
C ALA A 158 22.94 0.81 5.28
N ASN A 159 23.50 -0.31 5.75
CA ASN A 159 22.94 -1.09 6.86
C ASN A 159 23.04 -0.33 8.18
N ASP A 160 24.19 0.30 8.45
CA ASP A 160 24.40 1.12 9.64
C ASP A 160 23.41 2.29 9.75
N ALA A 161 23.15 2.99 8.65
CA ALA A 161 22.13 4.04 8.60
C ALA A 161 20.72 3.48 8.81
N THR A 162 20.44 2.29 8.27
CA THR A 162 19.14 1.61 8.40
C THR A 162 18.86 1.25 9.86
N VAL A 163 19.83 0.60 10.54
CA VAL A 163 19.72 0.23 11.95
C VAL A 163 19.58 1.48 12.84
N ALA A 164 20.36 2.54 12.58
CA ALA A 164 20.26 3.78 13.33
C ALA A 164 18.87 4.42 13.23
N LEU A 165 18.24 4.39 12.05
CA LEU A 165 16.87 4.87 11.85
C LEU A 165 15.86 3.97 12.58
N ALA A 166 16.03 2.65 12.51
CA ALA A 166 15.16 1.68 13.20
C ALA A 166 15.19 1.91 14.73
N GLU A 167 16.39 2.06 15.30
CA GLU A 167 16.57 2.36 16.73
C GLU A 167 16.00 3.74 17.11
N ARG A 168 16.12 4.74 16.24
CA ARG A 168 15.53 6.08 16.47
C ARG A 168 14.03 6.04 16.55
N VAL A 169 13.37 5.16 15.77
CA VAL A 169 11.90 5.02 15.73
C VAL A 169 11.38 4.22 16.92
N SER A 170 12.05 3.12 17.29
CA SER A 170 11.49 2.14 18.24
C SER A 170 12.36 1.89 19.48
N GLY A 171 13.49 2.57 19.62
CA GLY A 171 14.42 2.40 20.73
C GLY A 171 15.42 1.26 20.49
N THR A 172 14.96 0.12 19.99
CA THR A 172 15.80 -1.03 19.59
C THR A 172 15.42 -1.54 18.20
N GLU A 173 16.37 -2.18 17.52
CA GLU A 173 16.07 -2.84 16.22
C GLU A 173 15.05 -3.96 16.40
N GLN A 174 15.09 -4.70 17.51
CA GLN A 174 14.14 -5.78 17.80
C GLN A 174 12.69 -5.26 17.93
N ASP A 175 12.48 -4.12 18.58
CA ASP A 175 11.16 -3.51 18.66
C ASP A 175 10.71 -2.92 17.32
N PHE A 176 11.66 -2.41 16.54
CA PHE A 176 11.37 -1.98 15.17
C PHE A 176 10.94 -3.17 14.29
N VAL A 177 11.58 -4.32 14.41
CA VAL A 177 11.21 -5.55 13.68
C VAL A 177 9.78 -6.02 14.04
N LYS A 178 9.36 -5.90 15.30
CA LYS A 178 7.96 -6.15 15.67
C LYS A 178 7.02 -5.22 14.89
N LEU A 179 7.35 -3.92 14.85
CA LEU A 179 6.59 -2.92 14.07
C LEU A 179 6.58 -3.23 12.58
N MET A 180 7.71 -3.70 11.99
CA MET A 180 7.78 -4.14 10.60
C MET A 180 6.81 -5.28 10.32
N ASN A 181 6.81 -6.31 11.16
CA ASN A 181 5.94 -7.48 11.00
C ASN A 181 4.45 -7.13 11.19
N GLU A 182 4.11 -6.28 12.17
CA GLU A 182 2.75 -5.76 12.35
C GLU A 182 2.29 -4.93 11.13
N THR A 183 3.19 -4.12 10.57
CA THR A 183 2.90 -3.31 9.39
C THR A 183 2.68 -4.20 8.17
N ALA A 184 3.52 -5.22 7.98
CA ALA A 184 3.35 -6.21 6.93
C ALA A 184 1.98 -6.91 7.01
N GLN A 185 1.55 -7.33 8.19
CA GLN A 185 0.23 -7.93 8.41
C GLN A 185 -0.90 -6.97 8.06
N LYS A 186 -0.82 -5.69 8.49
CA LYS A 186 -1.81 -4.65 8.16
C LYS A 186 -1.90 -4.38 6.65
N MET A 187 -0.78 -4.51 5.93
CA MET A 187 -0.73 -4.39 4.47
C MET A 187 -1.20 -5.65 3.73
N GLY A 188 -1.49 -6.74 4.45
CA GLY A 188 -1.89 -8.01 3.86
C GLY A 188 -0.74 -8.85 3.30
N MET A 189 0.51 -8.57 3.68
CA MET A 189 1.72 -9.31 3.29
C MET A 189 1.84 -10.61 4.11
N LYS A 190 1.02 -11.60 3.74
CA LYS A 190 0.79 -12.80 4.56
C LYS A 190 1.98 -13.76 4.59
N ASN A 191 2.83 -13.72 3.59
CA ASN A 191 3.97 -14.64 3.43
C ASN A 191 5.31 -13.92 3.65
N THR A 192 5.28 -12.80 4.38
CA THR A 192 6.46 -12.01 4.75
C THR A 192 6.74 -12.11 6.24
N TYR A 193 8.03 -12.26 6.57
CA TYR A 193 8.51 -12.21 7.93
C TYR A 193 9.89 -11.56 7.98
N PHE A 194 10.07 -10.59 8.86
CA PHE A 194 11.32 -9.86 9.06
C PHE A 194 11.97 -10.27 10.37
N ILE A 195 13.31 -10.44 10.35
CA ILE A 195 14.12 -10.67 11.54
C ILE A 195 15.03 -9.48 11.88
N ASN A 196 15.26 -8.58 10.92
CA ASN A 196 16.03 -7.35 11.11
C ASN A 196 15.51 -6.26 10.14
N SER A 197 16.03 -5.04 10.30
CA SER A 197 15.64 -3.87 9.50
C SER A 197 16.31 -3.79 8.13
N THR A 198 17.37 -4.58 7.91
CA THR A 198 18.32 -4.44 6.80
C THR A 198 18.18 -5.49 5.70
N GLY A 199 17.72 -6.69 6.06
CA GLY A 199 17.68 -7.87 5.20
C GLY A 199 19.01 -8.63 5.15
N LEU A 200 19.89 -8.44 6.14
CA LEU A 200 21.04 -9.34 6.36
C LEU A 200 20.55 -10.72 6.78
N ASP A 201 21.24 -11.75 6.35
CA ASP A 201 21.07 -13.10 6.89
C ASP A 201 21.39 -13.08 8.40
N ARG A 202 20.69 -13.89 9.21
CA ARG A 202 20.88 -13.92 10.68
C ARG A 202 22.35 -14.09 11.10
N LYS A 203 23.07 -14.97 10.43
CA LYS A 203 24.50 -15.24 10.70
C LYS A 203 25.41 -14.04 10.48
N ASP A 204 24.99 -13.08 9.64
CA ASP A 204 25.73 -11.88 9.27
C ASP A 204 25.34 -10.65 10.12
N MET A 205 24.40 -10.82 11.06
CA MET A 205 24.08 -9.77 12.03
C MET A 205 25.18 -9.68 13.10
N PRO A 206 25.41 -8.48 13.68
CA PRO A 206 26.42 -8.31 14.72
C PRO A 206 26.16 -9.22 15.92
N ALA A 207 27.21 -9.82 16.45
CA ALA A 207 27.13 -10.65 17.65
C ALA A 207 26.52 -9.87 18.82
N GLY A 208 25.59 -10.47 19.54
CA GLY A 208 24.84 -9.83 20.65
C GLY A 208 23.59 -9.05 20.20
N PHE A 209 23.39 -8.85 18.90
CA PHE A 209 22.20 -8.19 18.35
C PHE A 209 21.34 -9.11 17.46
N GLN A 210 21.74 -10.37 17.35
CA GLN A 210 20.95 -11.38 16.64
C GLN A 210 19.62 -11.63 17.38
N PRO A 211 18.50 -11.79 16.66
CA PRO A 211 17.22 -12.12 17.28
C PRO A 211 17.22 -13.53 17.86
N ASP A 212 16.43 -13.74 18.91
CA ASP A 212 16.21 -15.05 19.53
C ASP A 212 15.23 -15.88 18.69
N THR A 213 15.64 -16.24 17.49
CA THR A 213 14.90 -17.10 16.57
C THR A 213 15.85 -17.70 15.53
N ASP A 214 15.57 -18.91 15.09
CA ASP A 214 16.30 -19.55 13.99
C ASP A 214 15.75 -19.22 12.60
N ARG A 215 14.69 -18.38 12.55
CA ARG A 215 14.09 -17.94 11.29
C ARG A 215 14.99 -16.97 10.54
N GLU A 216 14.79 -16.91 9.24
CA GLU A 216 15.38 -15.90 8.35
C GLU A 216 14.31 -14.94 7.84
N THR A 217 14.73 -13.77 7.36
CA THR A 217 13.83 -12.86 6.66
C THR A 217 13.39 -13.47 5.33
N VAL A 218 12.07 -13.52 5.13
CA VAL A 218 11.48 -13.95 3.86
C VAL A 218 10.42 -12.94 3.39
N MET A 219 10.28 -12.81 2.08
CA MET A 219 9.25 -12.01 1.42
C MET A 219 8.92 -12.64 0.07
N THR A 220 7.67 -12.59 -0.35
CA THR A 220 7.28 -13.02 -1.69
C THR A 220 7.39 -11.86 -2.69
N ALA A 221 7.49 -12.16 -3.98
CA ALA A 221 7.45 -11.11 -5.01
C ALA A 221 6.13 -10.31 -4.95
N ARG A 222 5.01 -10.97 -4.65
CA ARG A 222 3.70 -10.33 -4.46
C ARG A 222 3.71 -9.37 -3.27
N ASP A 223 4.26 -9.79 -2.15
CA ASP A 223 4.32 -8.94 -0.95
C ASP A 223 5.27 -7.74 -1.17
N ALA A 224 6.40 -7.94 -1.85
CA ALA A 224 7.29 -6.85 -2.24
C ALA A 224 6.59 -5.83 -3.17
N ALA A 225 5.81 -6.31 -4.14
CA ALA A 225 5.02 -5.44 -5.02
C ALA A 225 3.90 -4.72 -4.25
N THR A 226 3.29 -5.38 -3.27
CA THR A 226 2.30 -4.77 -2.36
C THR A 226 2.92 -3.63 -1.57
N LEU A 227 4.08 -3.86 -0.94
CA LEU A 227 4.82 -2.84 -0.19
C LEU A 227 5.20 -1.65 -1.08
N ALA A 228 5.69 -1.91 -2.30
CA ALA A 228 6.00 -0.87 -3.28
C ALA A 228 4.76 -0.05 -3.65
N GLY A 229 3.60 -0.70 -3.81
CA GLY A 229 2.32 -0.03 -4.03
C GLY A 229 1.92 0.90 -2.88
N TYR A 230 2.12 0.48 -1.63
CA TYR A 230 1.89 1.33 -0.45
C TYR A 230 2.85 2.53 -0.42
N ILE A 231 4.15 2.33 -0.72
CA ILE A 231 5.12 3.43 -0.80
C ILE A 231 4.67 4.47 -1.83
N ILE A 232 4.32 4.06 -3.05
CA ILE A 232 3.87 4.97 -4.11
C ILE A 232 2.60 5.72 -3.71
N LYS A 233 1.65 5.02 -3.10
CA LYS A 233 0.35 5.59 -2.72
C LYS A 233 0.45 6.57 -1.57
N ASP A 234 1.15 6.17 -0.50
CA ASP A 234 1.14 6.89 0.78
C ASP A 234 2.25 7.94 0.88
N HIS A 235 3.31 7.78 0.08
CA HIS A 235 4.48 8.66 -0.02
C HIS A 235 4.81 8.98 -1.48
N PRO A 236 3.95 9.75 -2.19
CA PRO A 236 4.12 10.02 -3.62
C PRO A 236 5.41 10.80 -3.95
N ASP A 237 6.06 11.38 -2.95
CA ASP A 237 7.36 12.05 -3.04
C ASP A 237 8.57 11.10 -2.86
N TYR A 238 8.36 9.78 -2.84
CA TYR A 238 9.44 8.77 -2.67
C TYR A 238 10.58 8.95 -3.68
N THR A 239 10.27 9.46 -4.88
CA THR A 239 11.25 9.73 -5.93
C THR A 239 12.30 10.76 -5.52
N ARG A 240 12.01 11.62 -4.54
CA ARG A 240 12.96 12.55 -3.93
C ARG A 240 14.22 11.84 -3.44
N PHE A 241 14.10 10.58 -3.04
CA PHE A 241 15.19 9.77 -2.52
C PHE A 241 15.67 8.72 -3.51
N THR A 242 14.76 7.99 -4.13
CA THR A 242 15.10 6.83 -4.98
C THR A 242 15.77 7.21 -6.29
N THR A 243 15.56 8.43 -6.80
CA THR A 243 16.18 8.92 -8.04
C THR A 243 17.54 9.57 -7.87
N ILE A 244 18.02 9.72 -6.64
CA ILE A 244 19.36 10.26 -6.37
C ILE A 244 20.39 9.29 -6.93
N GLN A 245 21.19 9.73 -7.93
CA GLN A 245 22.19 8.88 -8.59
C GLN A 245 23.43 8.68 -7.73
N SER A 246 23.83 9.72 -6.98
CA SER A 246 24.96 9.67 -6.06
C SER A 246 24.78 10.70 -4.95
N TYR A 247 25.32 10.41 -3.77
CA TYR A 247 25.21 11.29 -2.61
C TYR A 247 26.52 11.33 -1.82
N LYS A 248 27.07 12.52 -1.61
CA LYS A 248 28.25 12.73 -0.76
C LYS A 248 27.79 12.87 0.68
N PHE A 249 27.90 11.81 1.47
CA PHE A 249 27.36 11.76 2.83
C PHE A 249 28.08 12.70 3.78
N ARG A 250 29.44 12.69 3.77
CA ARG A 250 30.26 13.63 4.55
C ARG A 250 31.13 14.48 3.61
N PRO A 251 31.39 15.74 3.94
CA PRO A 251 32.34 16.57 3.17
C PRO A 251 33.74 15.93 3.03
N THR A 252 34.14 15.14 4.03
CA THR A 252 35.45 14.46 4.10
C THR A 252 35.49 13.13 3.32
N ASP A 253 34.37 12.58 2.87
CA ASP A 253 34.34 11.33 2.14
C ASP A 253 35.10 11.49 0.81
N LYS A 254 35.95 10.50 0.49
CA LYS A 254 36.77 10.51 -0.73
C LYS A 254 35.94 10.36 -2.00
N ALA A 255 34.80 9.63 -1.92
CA ALA A 255 33.90 9.41 -3.02
C ALA A 255 32.44 9.46 -2.53
N PRO A 256 31.48 9.85 -3.38
CA PRO A 256 30.08 9.73 -3.05
C PRO A 256 29.64 8.25 -3.01
N ILE A 257 28.59 7.96 -2.24
CA ILE A 257 27.81 6.73 -2.41
C ILE A 257 27.10 6.78 -3.75
N ILE A 258 27.08 5.64 -4.46
CA ILE A 258 26.44 5.51 -5.76
C ILE A 258 25.17 4.68 -5.61
N ASN A 259 24.12 5.08 -6.30
CA ASN A 259 22.86 4.32 -6.29
C ASN A 259 23.05 2.97 -7.00
N TYR A 260 22.69 1.89 -6.30
CA TYR A 260 22.75 0.53 -6.86
C TYR A 260 21.67 0.24 -7.90
N ASN A 261 20.69 1.13 -8.07
CA ASN A 261 19.69 1.04 -9.12
C ASN A 261 20.25 1.55 -10.47
N TRP A 262 20.86 0.67 -11.24
CA TRP A 262 21.43 1.03 -12.54
C TRP A 262 20.35 1.38 -13.59
N MET A 263 19.08 0.98 -13.35
CA MET A 263 17.98 1.20 -14.29
C MET A 263 17.37 2.60 -14.20
N LEU A 264 17.76 3.46 -13.25
CA LEU A 264 17.25 4.83 -13.20
C LEU A 264 17.35 5.48 -14.57
N GLU A 265 16.26 6.10 -15.05
CA GLU A 265 16.26 6.78 -16.35
C GLU A 265 17.37 7.83 -16.47
N ALA A 266 17.66 8.52 -15.36
CA ALA A 266 18.74 9.51 -15.30
C ALA A 266 20.13 8.92 -15.63
N ASN A 267 20.32 7.60 -15.50
CA ASN A 267 21.57 6.92 -15.82
C ASN A 267 21.89 6.80 -17.31
N LYS A 268 20.97 7.21 -18.20
CA LYS A 268 21.19 7.18 -19.66
C LYS A 268 22.45 7.91 -20.12
N ASN A 269 22.92 8.87 -19.34
CA ASN A 269 24.12 9.65 -19.62
C ASN A 269 25.38 9.12 -18.89
N ILE A 270 25.26 8.05 -18.08
CA ILE A 270 26.39 7.47 -17.34
C ILE A 270 26.92 6.25 -18.10
N THR A 271 28.15 6.30 -18.57
CA THR A 271 28.76 5.30 -19.46
C THR A 271 28.57 3.87 -18.97
N ASN A 272 28.80 3.60 -17.68
CA ASN A 272 28.72 2.26 -17.12
C ASN A 272 27.29 1.76 -16.94
N PHE A 273 26.31 2.65 -16.81
CA PHE A 273 24.91 2.30 -16.48
C PHE A 273 23.94 2.51 -17.65
N ARG A 274 24.32 3.31 -18.67
CA ARG A 274 23.43 3.67 -19.79
C ARG A 274 22.75 2.49 -20.47
N LYS A 275 23.42 1.32 -20.52
CA LYS A 275 22.84 0.11 -21.13
C LYS A 275 21.70 -0.50 -20.32
N PHE A 276 21.60 -0.15 -19.04
CA PHE A 276 20.52 -0.60 -18.15
C PHE A 276 19.47 0.47 -17.92
N ALA A 277 19.79 1.74 -18.21
CA ALA A 277 18.84 2.85 -18.00
C ALA A 277 17.53 2.57 -18.73
N TYR A 278 16.42 2.64 -18.01
CA TYR A 278 15.11 2.27 -18.50
C TYR A 278 14.17 3.48 -18.50
N PRO A 279 13.53 3.82 -19.64
CA PRO A 279 12.66 4.99 -19.72
C PRO A 279 11.53 4.94 -18.69
N GLY A 280 11.36 6.05 -17.96
CA GLY A 280 10.34 6.19 -16.92
C GLY A 280 10.65 5.51 -15.58
N LEU A 281 11.80 4.82 -15.44
CA LEU A 281 12.14 4.14 -14.18
C LEU A 281 12.69 5.13 -13.14
N ASP A 282 12.03 5.16 -11.96
CA ASP A 282 12.26 6.16 -10.90
C ASP A 282 12.42 5.56 -9.49
N GLY A 283 12.42 4.24 -9.35
CA GLY A 283 12.58 3.49 -8.08
C GLY A 283 12.73 2.00 -8.33
N MET A 284 12.86 1.14 -7.36
CA MET A 284 12.89 1.42 -5.92
C MET A 284 14.17 0.89 -5.26
N LYS A 285 14.27 -0.45 -5.09
CA LYS A 285 15.29 -1.05 -4.23
C LYS A 285 15.87 -2.32 -4.79
N THR A 286 17.19 -2.42 -4.76
CA THR A 286 17.96 -3.64 -5.04
C THR A 286 18.17 -4.45 -3.76
N GLY A 287 18.32 -5.78 -3.91
CA GLY A 287 18.70 -6.68 -2.84
C GLY A 287 19.77 -7.67 -3.33
N HIS A 288 20.75 -7.98 -2.48
CA HIS A 288 21.72 -9.02 -2.73
C HIS A 288 22.27 -9.59 -1.42
N THR A 289 22.20 -10.91 -1.27
CA THR A 289 23.03 -11.74 -0.37
C THR A 289 23.37 -13.03 -1.09
N ALA A 290 24.33 -13.79 -0.59
CA ALA A 290 24.66 -15.10 -1.16
C ALA A 290 23.43 -16.03 -1.19
N ASN A 291 22.54 -15.91 -0.21
CA ASN A 291 21.33 -16.72 -0.07
C ASN A 291 20.17 -16.25 -0.98
N ALA A 292 20.00 -14.93 -1.13
CA ALA A 292 18.95 -14.34 -1.95
C ALA A 292 19.23 -14.37 -3.46
N GLY A 293 20.51 -14.43 -3.87
CA GLY A 293 20.90 -14.04 -5.22
C GLY A 293 20.67 -12.53 -5.42
N ASN A 294 20.39 -12.13 -6.64
CA ASN A 294 20.17 -10.73 -6.98
C ASN A 294 18.67 -10.46 -7.15
N CYS A 295 18.15 -9.52 -6.37
CA CYS A 295 16.74 -9.15 -6.34
C CYS A 295 16.58 -7.66 -6.69
N PHE A 296 15.43 -7.30 -7.28
CA PHE A 296 15.10 -5.91 -7.55
C PHE A 296 13.58 -5.68 -7.57
N THR A 297 13.15 -4.65 -6.84
CA THR A 297 11.83 -4.05 -7.02
C THR A 297 12.01 -2.78 -7.81
N GLY A 298 11.45 -2.74 -9.02
CA GLY A 298 11.50 -1.60 -9.92
C GLY A 298 10.12 -0.99 -10.14
N THR A 299 10.04 0.32 -10.33
CA THR A 299 8.83 0.99 -10.78
C THR A 299 9.14 1.96 -11.90
N ALA A 300 8.27 1.99 -12.90
CA ALA A 300 8.39 2.87 -14.05
C ALA A 300 7.02 3.42 -14.46
N GLU A 301 7.01 4.65 -14.99
CA GLU A 301 5.80 5.27 -15.52
C GLU A 301 6.00 5.73 -16.96
N ARG A 302 5.07 5.36 -17.84
CA ARG A 302 5.02 5.82 -19.25
C ARG A 302 3.57 6.08 -19.65
N ASN A 303 3.33 7.23 -20.26
CA ASN A 303 2.00 7.59 -20.80
C ASN A 303 0.86 7.43 -19.77
N GLY A 304 1.12 7.79 -18.51
CA GLY A 304 0.15 7.68 -17.42
C GLY A 304 -0.08 6.24 -16.90
N MET A 305 0.67 5.25 -17.39
CA MET A 305 0.66 3.89 -16.87
C MET A 305 1.88 3.68 -15.98
N ARG A 306 1.66 3.48 -14.68
CA ARG A 306 2.70 3.08 -13.74
C ARG A 306 2.68 1.58 -13.55
N LEU A 307 3.84 0.96 -13.61
CA LEU A 307 4.02 -0.46 -13.35
C LEU A 307 5.03 -0.68 -12.23
N ILE A 308 4.81 -1.72 -11.44
CA ILE A 308 5.75 -2.25 -10.46
C ILE A 308 6.17 -3.63 -10.91
N SER A 309 7.47 -3.83 -11.05
CA SER A 309 8.09 -5.13 -11.31
C SER A 309 8.89 -5.60 -10.11
N VAL A 310 8.77 -6.85 -9.74
CA VAL A 310 9.65 -7.49 -8.77
C VAL A 310 10.29 -8.69 -9.42
N VAL A 311 11.60 -8.80 -9.30
CA VAL A 311 12.38 -9.96 -9.73
C VAL A 311 13.24 -10.45 -8.56
N MET A 312 13.28 -11.77 -8.34
CA MET A 312 14.00 -12.39 -7.24
C MET A 312 14.83 -13.58 -7.71
N GLY A 313 16.02 -13.70 -7.16
CA GLY A 313 16.88 -14.85 -7.41
C GLY A 313 17.58 -14.86 -8.76
N ALA A 314 17.91 -13.70 -9.33
CA ALA A 314 18.78 -13.61 -10.50
C ALA A 314 20.23 -13.99 -10.14
N ASP A 315 20.98 -14.51 -11.10
CA ASP A 315 22.35 -15.01 -10.90
C ASP A 315 23.40 -13.90 -10.80
N SER A 316 23.11 -12.71 -11.30
CA SER A 316 24.03 -11.58 -11.28
C SER A 316 23.34 -10.21 -11.20
N ASP A 317 24.11 -9.20 -10.79
CA ASP A 317 23.66 -7.81 -10.77
C ASP A 317 23.12 -7.34 -12.14
N ALA A 318 23.85 -7.66 -13.21
CA ALA A 318 23.42 -7.28 -14.56
C ALA A 318 22.14 -8.02 -14.95
N HIS A 319 22.04 -9.30 -14.60
CA HIS A 319 20.91 -10.14 -15.01
C HIS A 319 19.60 -9.71 -14.36
N ARG A 320 19.60 -9.34 -13.05
CA ARG A 320 18.36 -8.79 -12.44
C ARG A 320 17.80 -7.61 -13.20
N PHE A 321 18.65 -6.72 -13.78
CA PHE A 321 18.19 -5.56 -14.52
C PHE A 321 17.73 -5.92 -15.95
N THR A 322 18.39 -6.86 -16.63
CA THR A 322 17.93 -7.32 -17.95
C THR A 322 16.63 -8.09 -17.85
N GLU A 323 16.44 -8.90 -16.81
CA GLU A 323 15.16 -9.59 -16.56
C GLU A 323 14.05 -8.60 -16.17
N THR A 324 14.35 -7.61 -15.34
CA THR A 324 13.41 -6.53 -15.03
C THR A 324 12.95 -5.79 -16.31
N ALA A 325 13.89 -5.53 -17.24
CA ALA A 325 13.53 -4.89 -18.51
C ALA A 325 12.57 -5.75 -19.33
N LYS A 326 12.76 -7.08 -19.38
CA LYS A 326 11.82 -7.99 -20.06
C LYS A 326 10.43 -7.94 -19.42
N VAL A 327 10.37 -7.96 -18.07
CA VAL A 327 9.10 -7.89 -17.32
C VAL A 327 8.38 -6.57 -17.57
N LEU A 328 9.08 -5.43 -17.52
CA LEU A 328 8.51 -4.12 -17.76
C LEU A 328 8.09 -3.93 -19.23
N ASN A 329 8.92 -4.40 -20.19
CA ASN A 329 8.59 -4.36 -21.62
C ASN A 329 7.31 -5.15 -21.89
N TYR A 330 7.15 -6.35 -21.31
CA TYR A 330 5.92 -7.10 -21.43
C TYR A 330 4.69 -6.25 -21.09
N GLY A 331 4.75 -5.47 -20.00
CA GLY A 331 3.66 -4.59 -19.61
C GLY A 331 3.47 -3.42 -20.57
N PHE A 332 4.53 -2.66 -20.83
CA PHE A 332 4.43 -1.45 -21.64
C PHE A 332 4.19 -1.72 -23.14
N ASP A 333 4.64 -2.85 -23.67
CA ASP A 333 4.46 -3.18 -25.08
C ASP A 333 3.08 -3.75 -25.37
N ASN A 334 2.46 -4.43 -24.40
CA ASN A 334 1.22 -5.17 -24.62
C ASN A 334 -0.02 -4.53 -24.00
N PHE A 335 0.14 -3.58 -23.08
CA PHE A 335 -0.99 -2.97 -22.36
C PHE A 335 -0.97 -1.45 -22.48
N GLU A 336 -2.15 -0.86 -22.26
CA GLU A 336 -2.35 0.59 -22.25
C GLU A 336 -3.40 0.99 -21.22
N VAL A 337 -3.35 2.26 -20.79
CA VAL A 337 -4.41 2.87 -19.97
C VAL A 337 -5.54 3.30 -20.89
N LYS A 338 -6.74 2.78 -20.70
CA LYS A 338 -7.93 3.18 -21.43
C LYS A 338 -8.96 3.81 -20.52
N GLN A 339 -9.28 5.08 -20.77
CA GLN A 339 -10.36 5.75 -20.09
C GLN A 339 -11.70 5.20 -20.58
N VAL A 340 -12.51 4.68 -19.66
CA VAL A 340 -13.82 4.08 -19.96
C VAL A 340 -14.98 4.96 -19.51
N VAL A 341 -14.74 5.86 -18.55
CA VAL A 341 -15.71 6.84 -18.06
C VAL A 341 -15.02 8.20 -17.97
N ALA A 342 -15.60 9.22 -18.62
CA ALA A 342 -15.11 10.58 -18.49
C ALA A 342 -15.50 11.16 -17.10
N PRO A 343 -14.77 12.16 -16.58
CA PRO A 343 -15.20 12.87 -15.39
C PRO A 343 -16.53 13.59 -15.67
N LYS A 344 -17.34 13.79 -14.64
CA LYS A 344 -18.68 14.43 -14.75
C LYS A 344 -19.65 13.68 -15.67
N THR A 345 -19.52 12.37 -15.77
CA THR A 345 -20.45 11.53 -16.54
C THR A 345 -21.73 11.30 -15.72
N VAL A 346 -22.89 11.50 -16.35
CA VAL A 346 -24.20 11.10 -15.81
C VAL A 346 -24.30 9.58 -15.88
N VAL A 347 -24.66 8.95 -14.77
CA VAL A 347 -24.81 7.50 -14.68
C VAL A 347 -26.25 7.10 -14.98
N LYS A 348 -26.46 6.35 -16.06
CA LYS A 348 -27.78 5.89 -16.45
C LYS A 348 -28.44 5.04 -15.35
N GLY A 349 -29.64 5.45 -14.94
CA GLY A 349 -30.41 4.81 -13.87
C GLY A 349 -30.12 5.36 -12.47
N VAL A 350 -29.21 6.34 -12.36
CA VAL A 350 -28.87 7.05 -11.11
C VAL A 350 -28.55 8.51 -11.45
N GLU A 351 -29.45 9.16 -12.18
CA GLU A 351 -29.23 10.53 -12.65
C GLU A 351 -29.42 11.57 -11.55
N ASN A 352 -30.31 11.28 -10.57
CA ASN A 352 -30.62 12.15 -9.46
C ASN A 352 -30.59 11.39 -8.13
N VAL A 353 -30.42 12.12 -7.04
CA VAL A 353 -30.63 11.60 -5.67
C VAL A 353 -31.61 12.47 -4.90
N PRO A 354 -32.45 11.89 -4.04
CA PRO A 354 -33.38 12.64 -3.22
C PRO A 354 -32.65 13.46 -2.16
N VAL A 355 -33.15 14.67 -1.89
CA VAL A 355 -32.63 15.59 -0.88
C VAL A 355 -33.75 15.98 0.07
N THR A 356 -33.51 15.92 1.38
CA THR A 356 -34.46 16.33 2.41
C THR A 356 -34.23 17.78 2.80
N LYS A 357 -35.31 18.46 3.23
CA LYS A 357 -35.34 19.88 3.66
C LYS A 357 -34.83 20.90 2.62
N GLY A 358 -34.68 20.49 1.36
CA GLY A 358 -34.18 21.38 0.32
C GLY A 358 -35.28 22.17 -0.39
N THR A 359 -34.87 23.22 -1.12
CA THR A 359 -35.73 23.89 -2.11
C THR A 359 -36.16 22.93 -3.22
N GLU A 360 -35.27 22.02 -3.57
CA GLU A 360 -35.52 20.90 -4.49
C GLU A 360 -35.63 19.58 -3.72
N THR A 361 -36.42 18.64 -4.25
CA THR A 361 -36.55 17.26 -3.66
C THR A 361 -35.49 16.32 -4.13
N GLU A 362 -34.85 16.64 -5.25
CA GLU A 362 -33.82 15.84 -5.89
C GLU A 362 -32.70 16.75 -6.41
N VAL A 363 -31.50 16.22 -6.53
CA VAL A 363 -30.37 16.92 -7.12
C VAL A 363 -29.68 16.02 -8.16
N PRO A 364 -29.38 16.58 -9.37
CA PRO A 364 -28.64 15.83 -10.39
C PRO A 364 -27.21 15.51 -9.92
N ILE A 365 -26.73 14.31 -10.25
CA ILE A 365 -25.41 13.82 -9.85
C ILE A 365 -24.59 13.29 -11.03
N VAL A 366 -23.28 13.34 -10.86
CA VAL A 366 -22.31 12.86 -11.83
C VAL A 366 -21.13 12.19 -11.14
N THR A 367 -20.34 11.43 -11.90
CA THR A 367 -19.05 10.95 -11.44
C THR A 367 -18.11 12.14 -11.21
N LYS A 368 -17.39 12.16 -10.10
CA LYS A 368 -16.40 13.20 -9.81
C LYS A 368 -15.19 13.10 -10.74
N ASP A 369 -14.62 11.92 -10.85
CA ASP A 369 -13.37 11.65 -11.53
C ASP A 369 -13.56 10.72 -12.73
N ALA A 370 -12.55 10.69 -13.63
CA ALA A 370 -12.47 9.73 -14.71
C ALA A 370 -12.20 8.32 -14.18
N VAL A 371 -12.65 7.31 -14.92
CA VAL A 371 -12.30 5.90 -14.66
C VAL A 371 -11.51 5.35 -15.82
N SER A 372 -10.33 4.82 -15.52
CA SER A 372 -9.45 4.17 -16.49
C SER A 372 -9.06 2.79 -16.00
N PHE A 373 -8.89 1.85 -16.92
CA PHE A 373 -8.40 0.50 -16.69
C PHE A 373 -7.21 0.19 -17.57
N ILE A 374 -6.40 -0.78 -17.12
CA ILE A 374 -5.35 -1.35 -17.96
C ILE A 374 -5.98 -2.40 -18.84
N VAL A 375 -5.81 -2.24 -20.14
CA VAL A 375 -6.37 -3.15 -21.15
C VAL A 375 -5.26 -3.60 -22.11
N PRO A 376 -5.38 -4.78 -22.72
CA PRO A 376 -4.51 -5.15 -23.84
C PRO A 376 -4.57 -4.09 -24.95
N LYS A 377 -3.43 -3.75 -25.55
CA LYS A 377 -3.38 -2.82 -26.67
C LYS A 377 -4.24 -3.30 -27.83
N GLY A 378 -4.99 -2.38 -28.42
CA GLY A 378 -5.91 -2.69 -29.52
C GLY A 378 -7.19 -3.40 -29.08
N ALA A 379 -7.42 -3.58 -27.78
CA ALA A 379 -8.69 -4.11 -27.29
C ALA A 379 -9.84 -3.19 -27.73
N SER A 380 -10.93 -3.80 -28.20
CA SER A 380 -12.22 -3.12 -28.42
C SER A 380 -12.70 -2.51 -27.09
N ASN A 381 -13.73 -1.64 -27.13
CA ASN A 381 -14.22 -1.00 -25.91
C ASN A 381 -14.49 -2.01 -24.80
N PRO A 382 -13.79 -1.89 -23.65
CA PRO A 382 -13.93 -2.84 -22.57
C PRO A 382 -15.35 -2.82 -22.02
N LYS A 383 -15.96 -3.99 -21.88
CA LYS A 383 -17.27 -4.11 -21.21
C LYS A 383 -17.06 -3.87 -19.73
N VAL A 384 -17.65 -2.81 -19.22
CA VAL A 384 -17.57 -2.42 -17.79
C VAL A 384 -18.95 -2.59 -17.17
N THR A 385 -18.99 -3.22 -16.03
CA THR A 385 -20.17 -3.24 -15.16
C THR A 385 -19.97 -2.26 -14.01
N PHE A 386 -21.05 -1.84 -13.34
CA PHE A 386 -20.91 -0.98 -12.18
C PHE A 386 -21.92 -1.34 -11.08
N THR A 387 -21.60 -0.93 -9.87
CA THR A 387 -22.48 -0.93 -8.69
C THR A 387 -22.40 0.45 -8.02
N THR A 388 -23.53 0.90 -7.48
CA THR A 388 -23.62 2.18 -6.79
C THR A 388 -23.86 1.98 -5.30
N ASN A 389 -23.31 2.87 -4.49
CA ASN A 389 -23.59 2.99 -3.07
C ASN A 389 -23.98 4.46 -2.79
N ILE A 390 -25.29 4.72 -2.83
CA ILE A 390 -25.84 6.07 -2.64
C ILE A 390 -26.06 6.30 -1.14
N THR A 391 -25.71 7.51 -0.69
CA THR A 391 -26.00 7.96 0.67
C THR A 391 -27.52 7.97 0.90
N PRO A 392 -28.02 7.38 1.99
CA PRO A 392 -29.46 7.39 2.26
C PRO A 392 -30.06 8.78 2.25
N ALA A 393 -31.27 8.93 1.69
CA ALA A 393 -31.98 10.21 1.59
C ALA A 393 -32.09 10.96 2.93
N SER A 394 -32.27 10.23 4.03
CA SER A 394 -32.30 10.79 5.39
C SER A 394 -31.01 11.51 5.81
N SER A 395 -29.89 11.18 5.18
CA SER A 395 -28.57 11.79 5.42
C SER A 395 -28.23 12.89 4.41
N LEU A 396 -28.98 13.00 3.30
CA LEU A 396 -28.80 14.04 2.29
C LEU A 396 -29.73 15.21 2.61
N VAL A 397 -29.34 16.02 3.58
CA VAL A 397 -30.12 17.16 4.10
C VAL A 397 -29.55 18.45 3.54
N ALA A 398 -30.44 19.30 2.98
CA ALA A 398 -30.05 20.63 2.54
C ALA A 398 -29.67 21.54 3.75
N PRO A 399 -28.75 22.54 3.55
CA PRO A 399 -28.19 22.92 2.25
C PRO A 399 -27.06 21.99 1.78
N LEU A 400 -27.04 21.68 0.48
CA LEU A 400 -25.95 20.94 -0.16
C LEU A 400 -25.22 21.87 -1.14
N LYS A 401 -23.90 21.87 -1.10
CA LYS A 401 -23.08 22.61 -2.05
C LYS A 401 -22.96 21.84 -3.37
N GLN A 402 -22.74 22.56 -4.48
CA GLN A 402 -22.28 21.95 -5.73
C GLN A 402 -20.99 21.18 -5.48
N GLY A 403 -20.87 19.96 -6.02
CA GLY A 403 -19.73 19.07 -5.79
C GLY A 403 -19.77 18.30 -4.47
N ALA A 404 -20.88 18.42 -3.69
CA ALA A 404 -21.03 17.62 -2.47
C ALA A 404 -21.09 16.12 -2.81
N LYS A 405 -20.35 15.32 -2.06
CA LYS A 405 -20.37 13.86 -2.19
C LYS A 405 -21.70 13.31 -1.69
N VAL A 406 -22.36 12.51 -2.52
CA VAL A 406 -23.66 11.90 -2.25
C VAL A 406 -23.65 10.37 -2.39
N GLY A 407 -22.50 9.80 -2.65
CA GLY A 407 -22.34 8.38 -2.77
C GLY A 407 -21.03 8.02 -3.47
N THR A 408 -20.95 6.75 -3.86
CA THR A 408 -19.84 6.21 -4.68
C THR A 408 -20.40 5.30 -5.75
N ILE A 409 -19.63 5.15 -6.84
CA ILE A 409 -19.86 4.17 -7.89
C ILE A 409 -18.60 3.37 -8.10
N THR A 410 -18.72 2.06 -8.12
CA THR A 410 -17.61 1.12 -8.36
C THR A 410 -17.80 0.50 -9.75
N TYR A 411 -16.86 0.77 -10.64
CA TYR A 411 -16.79 0.16 -11.97
C TYR A 411 -15.90 -1.08 -11.90
N THR A 412 -16.30 -2.13 -12.62
CA THR A 412 -15.58 -3.39 -12.72
C THR A 412 -15.34 -3.73 -14.19
N TYR A 413 -14.08 -3.92 -14.56
CA TYR A 413 -13.66 -4.45 -15.85
C TYR A 413 -13.11 -5.86 -15.66
N LYS A 414 -13.58 -6.81 -16.46
CA LYS A 414 -13.04 -8.18 -16.50
C LYS A 414 -12.38 -8.42 -17.87
N THR A 415 -11.15 -8.91 -17.82
CA THR A 415 -10.46 -9.44 -18.98
C THR A 415 -10.73 -10.95 -19.06
N ASP A 416 -10.96 -11.49 -20.24
CA ASP A 416 -11.14 -12.92 -20.42
C ASP A 416 -9.90 -13.67 -19.92
N GLY A 417 -10.12 -14.75 -19.15
CA GLY A 417 -9.06 -15.57 -18.55
C GLY A 417 -8.45 -15.00 -17.25
N VAL A 418 -9.02 -13.93 -16.67
CA VAL A 418 -8.58 -13.36 -15.37
C VAL A 418 -9.66 -13.57 -14.31
N ASP A 419 -9.32 -14.27 -13.23
CA ASP A 419 -10.28 -14.61 -12.15
C ASP A 419 -10.82 -13.36 -11.43
N LYS A 420 -9.98 -12.35 -11.23
CA LYS A 420 -10.36 -11.09 -10.56
C LYS A 420 -10.38 -9.95 -11.56
N GLY A 421 -11.53 -9.32 -11.73
CA GLY A 421 -11.67 -8.09 -12.49
C GLY A 421 -10.97 -6.91 -11.79
N GLN A 422 -10.52 -5.94 -12.59
CA GLN A 422 -10.09 -4.64 -12.08
C GLN A 422 -11.30 -3.88 -11.56
N THR A 423 -11.18 -3.23 -10.41
CA THR A 423 -12.23 -2.38 -9.84
C THR A 423 -11.70 -0.96 -9.61
N LYS A 424 -12.54 0.05 -9.88
CA LYS A 424 -12.25 1.44 -9.59
C LYS A 424 -13.49 2.11 -9.00
N THR A 425 -13.34 2.67 -7.82
CA THR A 425 -14.40 3.41 -7.13
C THR A 425 -14.15 4.90 -7.26
N VAL A 426 -15.17 5.65 -7.66
CA VAL A 426 -15.14 7.11 -7.70
C VAL A 426 -16.36 7.69 -6.98
N ASP A 427 -16.21 8.93 -6.53
CA ASP A 427 -17.31 9.64 -5.86
C ASP A 427 -18.39 10.03 -6.86
N LEU A 428 -19.65 9.98 -6.40
CA LEU A 428 -20.79 10.63 -7.02
C LEU A 428 -21.01 11.97 -6.33
N VAL A 429 -21.11 13.04 -7.13
CA VAL A 429 -21.19 14.41 -6.61
C VAL A 429 -22.34 15.18 -7.26
N THR A 430 -22.89 16.13 -6.50
CA THR A 430 -23.97 17.02 -7.00
C THR A 430 -23.46 17.94 -8.10
N THR A 431 -24.29 18.19 -9.14
CA THR A 431 -23.97 19.14 -10.21
C THR A 431 -24.34 20.56 -9.88
N THR A 432 -25.30 20.75 -8.94
CA THR A 432 -25.79 22.04 -8.48
C THR A 432 -25.84 22.08 -6.95
N ALA A 433 -25.92 23.27 -6.39
CA ALA A 433 -26.26 23.47 -4.97
C ALA A 433 -27.75 23.28 -4.75
N VAL A 434 -28.15 22.86 -3.55
CA VAL A 434 -29.55 22.84 -3.09
C VAL A 434 -29.63 23.65 -1.80
N GLU A 435 -30.40 24.72 -1.83
CA GLU A 435 -30.61 25.57 -0.67
C GLU A 435 -31.62 24.94 0.31
N GLU A 436 -31.57 25.37 1.58
CA GLU A 436 -32.56 24.95 2.58
C GLU A 436 -33.94 25.54 2.25
N GLY A 437 -34.96 24.70 2.24
CA GLY A 437 -36.35 25.12 2.02
C GLY A 437 -36.91 25.90 3.20
N GLY A 438 -37.54 27.06 2.94
CA GLY A 438 -38.23 27.82 3.97
C GLY A 438 -39.32 26.99 4.67
N TRP A 439 -39.59 27.25 5.96
CA TRP A 439 -40.50 26.49 6.80
C TRP A 439 -41.89 26.30 6.24
N PHE A 440 -42.46 27.33 5.55
CA PHE A 440 -43.75 27.24 4.88
C PHE A 440 -43.74 26.20 3.75
N ARG A 441 -42.69 26.16 2.95
CA ARG A 441 -42.55 25.19 1.86
C ARG A 441 -42.45 23.77 2.39
N MET A 442 -41.74 23.57 3.51
CA MET A 442 -41.63 22.27 4.18
C MET A 442 -42.98 21.83 4.77
N LEU A 443 -43.75 22.76 5.35
CA LEU A 443 -45.06 22.47 5.91
C LEU A 443 -46.04 22.03 4.81
N PHE A 444 -46.12 22.77 3.69
CA PHE A 444 -47.01 22.42 2.58
C PHE A 444 -46.62 21.11 1.92
N ARG A 445 -45.33 20.82 1.83
CA ARG A 445 -44.84 19.54 1.32
C ARG A 445 -45.24 18.38 2.26
N ALA A 446 -45.00 18.50 3.56
CA ALA A 446 -45.39 17.49 4.54
C ALA A 446 -46.91 17.21 4.52
N ILE A 447 -47.75 18.25 4.31
CA ILE A 447 -49.19 18.10 4.14
C ILE A 447 -49.51 17.35 2.84
N GLY A 448 -48.84 17.71 1.72
CA GLY A 448 -49.02 17.03 0.44
C GLY A 448 -48.62 15.54 0.48
N ASP A 449 -47.47 15.22 1.10
CA ASP A 449 -46.97 13.86 1.29
C ASP A 449 -47.97 13.04 2.15
N PHE A 450 -48.49 13.62 3.25
CA PHE A 450 -49.48 12.96 4.11
C PHE A 450 -50.75 12.59 3.34
N PHE A 451 -51.31 13.51 2.52
CA PHE A 451 -52.50 13.22 1.70
C PHE A 451 -52.18 12.22 0.56
N GLY A 452 -50.95 12.26 0.00
CA GLY A 452 -50.48 11.32 -1.00
C GLY A 452 -50.41 9.90 -0.45
N ASP A 453 -49.79 9.73 0.73
CA ASP A 453 -49.67 8.43 1.43
C ASP A 453 -51.06 7.91 1.84
N LEU A 454 -51.95 8.78 2.33
CA LEU A 454 -53.32 8.41 2.67
C LEU A 454 -54.10 7.90 1.44
N PHE A 455 -53.98 8.59 0.31
CA PHE A 455 -54.62 8.19 -0.94
C PHE A 455 -54.08 6.86 -1.50
N GLN A 456 -52.76 6.67 -1.44
CA GLN A 456 -52.10 5.40 -1.80
C GLN A 456 -52.54 4.27 -0.87
N GLY A 457 -52.62 4.52 0.44
CA GLY A 457 -53.11 3.58 1.44
C GLY A 457 -54.54 3.15 1.17
N ILE A 458 -55.41 4.08 0.79
CA ILE A 458 -56.80 3.79 0.41
C ILE A 458 -56.87 2.99 -0.90
N LYS A 459 -56.06 3.34 -1.90
CA LYS A 459 -56.00 2.64 -3.19
C LYS A 459 -55.53 1.19 -3.06
N ASN A 460 -54.67 0.91 -2.09
CA ASN A 460 -54.14 -0.46 -1.82
C ASN A 460 -55.13 -1.32 -0.98
N LEU A 461 -56.26 -0.73 -0.52
CA LEU A 461 -57.33 -1.44 0.21
C LEU A 461 -58.46 -1.90 -0.70
N PHE A 462 -58.49 -1.45 -1.93
CA PHE A 462 -59.43 -1.84 -3.00
C PHE A 462 -58.63 -2.39 -4.21
#